data_4d818317a73a696ff214757d79a610bb
#
_entry.id   4d818317a73a696ff214757d79a610bb
#
_cell.length_a   1.000
_cell.length_b   1.000
_cell.length_c   1.000
_cell.angle_alpha   90.00
_cell.angle_beta   90.00
_cell.angle_gamma   90.00
#
_symmetry.space_group_name_H-M   'P 1'
#
loop_
_entity.id
_entity.type
_entity.pdbx_description
1 polymer ?
#
loop_
_entity_poly.entity_id
_entity_poly.type
_entity_poly.pdbx_seq_one_letter_code
_entity_poly.pdbx_strand_id
1 'polypeptide(L)'
;MRNICSVLALGFLGPFVLVCGQQQSLQKPSPRIEITVASMFSSYPNLEVQAKDIGDALVRKDFQRFTALTYPKLIEMASGKEKFMKAVAEETNQEEAQGLQMLSSIPTDVTQFLKVSGSLYAVMPTTLRMKMRGDLFESYGCLIGISSDQGEHWTFVDPGSGGLKDLLPSVADKLSLCPAKRPVKLTNQ
;
A
#
# COMPACT_ATOMS: atom_id res chain seq x y z
N MET A 1 5.22 7.51 -26.09
CA MET A 1 6.00 7.39 -24.85
C MET A 1 5.13 7.99 -23.74
N ARG A 2 4.42 7.16 -23.01
CA ARG A 2 3.47 7.62 -21.97
C ARG A 2 4.19 7.60 -20.63
N ASN A 3 4.19 8.76 -19.98
CA ASN A 3 4.84 9.00 -18.68
C ASN A 3 4.28 8.04 -17.61
N ILE A 4 5.16 7.19 -17.09
CA ILE A 4 4.92 6.40 -15.88
C ILE A 4 5.51 7.22 -14.72
N CYS A 5 4.93 8.36 -14.46
CA CYS A 5 5.28 9.17 -13.31
C CYS A 5 4.04 9.90 -12.85
N SER A 6 3.36 9.32 -11.88
CA SER A 6 2.47 10.03 -10.96
C SER A 6 1.99 9.05 -9.89
N VAL A 7 2.84 8.79 -8.92
CA VAL A 7 2.53 7.87 -7.81
C VAL A 7 2.12 8.63 -6.54
N LEU A 8 2.10 9.95 -6.59
CA LEU A 8 1.56 10.79 -5.50
C LEU A 8 0.62 11.85 -6.08
N ALA A 9 -0.51 11.42 -6.69
CA ALA A 9 -1.55 12.35 -7.06
C ALA A 9 -2.40 12.71 -5.84
N LEU A 10 -2.20 13.91 -5.34
CA LEU A 10 -3.20 14.69 -4.60
C LEU A 10 -4.43 14.88 -5.50
N GLY A 11 -5.40 13.96 -5.40
CA GLY A 11 -6.65 14.05 -6.11
C GLY A 11 -7.56 15.13 -5.55
N PHE A 12 -7.77 16.20 -6.30
CA PHE A 12 -8.76 17.24 -6.04
C PHE A 12 -9.94 17.10 -7.01
N LEU A 13 -11.14 17.05 -6.41
CA LEU A 13 -12.45 17.53 -6.92
C LEU A 13 -13.00 17.02 -8.27
N GLY A 14 -14.11 16.31 -8.18
CA GLY A 14 -15.09 16.16 -9.25
C GLY A 14 -16.49 15.82 -8.69
N PRO A 15 -17.59 16.23 -9.31
CA PRO A 15 -18.88 16.48 -8.66
C PRO A 15 -19.78 15.24 -8.53
N PHE A 16 -20.64 15.32 -7.52
CA PHE A 16 -21.77 14.47 -7.22
C PHE A 16 -22.72 14.23 -8.40
N VAL A 17 -23.06 12.98 -8.67
CA VAL A 17 -24.32 12.61 -9.31
C VAL A 17 -25.01 11.56 -8.47
N LEU A 18 -26.17 11.96 -7.93
CA LEU A 18 -27.13 11.09 -7.27
C LEU A 18 -27.85 10.24 -8.33
N VAL A 19 -27.82 8.94 -8.20
CA VAL A 19 -28.85 8.08 -8.80
C VAL A 19 -29.34 7.06 -7.77
N CYS A 20 -30.60 7.21 -7.44
CA CYS A 20 -31.38 6.34 -6.59
C CYS A 20 -31.85 5.12 -7.39
N GLY A 21 -31.70 3.93 -6.83
CA GLY A 21 -32.25 2.72 -7.46
C GLY A 21 -32.11 1.52 -6.52
N GLN A 22 -33.16 1.27 -5.73
CA GLN A 22 -33.33 0.06 -4.90
C GLN A 22 -33.52 -1.18 -5.77
N GLN A 23 -32.76 -2.23 -5.48
CA GLN A 23 -33.24 -3.62 -5.59
C GLN A 23 -32.57 -4.49 -4.54
N GLN A 24 -33.34 -4.81 -3.50
CA GLN A 24 -32.99 -5.82 -2.51
C GLN A 24 -33.22 -7.20 -3.12
N SER A 25 -32.14 -7.95 -3.35
CA SER A 25 -32.20 -9.40 -3.49
C SER A 25 -31.71 -10.03 -2.19
N LEU A 26 -32.59 -10.78 -1.55
CA LEU A 26 -32.33 -11.62 -0.39
C LEU A 26 -31.30 -12.70 -0.72
N GLN A 27 -30.04 -12.42 -0.45
CA GLN A 27 -28.97 -13.42 -0.51
C GLN A 27 -28.74 -13.97 0.91
N LYS A 28 -29.00 -15.30 1.03
CA LYS A 28 -28.78 -16.10 2.23
C LYS A 28 -27.33 -15.91 2.72
N PRO A 29 -27.09 -15.58 4.00
CA PRO A 29 -25.74 -15.37 4.48
C PRO A 29 -24.96 -16.67 4.45
N SER A 30 -23.90 -16.69 3.66
CA SER A 30 -22.84 -17.72 3.72
C SER A 30 -22.12 -17.59 5.08
N PRO A 31 -21.69 -18.68 5.73
CA PRO A 31 -21.01 -18.58 7.00
C PRO A 31 -19.74 -17.75 6.87
N ARG A 32 -19.77 -16.56 7.44
CA ARG A 32 -18.62 -15.66 7.53
C ARG A 32 -17.74 -16.21 8.62
N ILE A 33 -16.61 -16.79 8.25
CA ILE A 33 -15.55 -17.10 9.22
C ILE A 33 -14.98 -15.73 9.63
N GLU A 34 -15.43 -15.19 10.74
CA GLU A 34 -14.80 -14.05 11.37
C GLU A 34 -13.48 -14.51 12.01
N ILE A 35 -12.42 -14.43 11.22
CA ILE A 35 -11.08 -14.61 11.75
C ILE A 35 -10.69 -13.29 12.41
N THR A 36 -10.56 -13.30 13.73
CA THR A 36 -10.17 -12.10 14.51
C THR A 36 -8.79 -11.63 14.04
N VAL A 37 -8.69 -10.39 13.59
CA VAL A 37 -7.49 -9.80 12.98
C VAL A 37 -6.23 -9.95 13.85
N ALA A 38 -6.36 -9.87 15.17
CA ALA A 38 -5.26 -10.10 16.12
C ALA A 38 -4.62 -11.49 16.03
N SER A 39 -5.34 -12.52 15.54
CA SER A 39 -4.79 -13.86 15.38
C SER A 39 -3.96 -14.03 14.11
N MET A 40 -4.05 -13.11 13.15
CA MET A 40 -3.37 -13.22 11.85
C MET A 40 -1.89 -12.85 11.93
N PHE A 41 -1.51 -11.82 12.68
CA PHE A 41 -0.09 -11.51 12.90
C PHE A 41 0.61 -12.61 13.66
N SER A 42 -0.04 -13.22 14.68
CA SER A 42 0.53 -14.38 15.37
C SER A 42 0.69 -15.61 14.47
N SER A 43 -0.14 -15.73 13.43
CA SER A 43 -0.04 -16.84 12.44
C SER A 43 1.01 -16.58 11.36
N TYR A 44 1.34 -15.29 11.09
CA TYR A 44 2.30 -14.88 10.06
C TYR A 44 3.26 -13.81 10.61
N PRO A 45 4.16 -14.15 11.54
CA PRO A 45 5.04 -13.18 12.19
C PRO A 45 5.97 -12.44 11.21
N ASN A 46 6.31 -13.08 10.08
CA ASN A 46 7.14 -12.47 9.06
C ASN A 46 6.42 -11.34 8.30
N LEU A 47 5.09 -11.32 8.28
CA LEU A 47 4.32 -10.27 7.60
C LEU A 47 4.59 -8.90 8.24
N GLU A 48 4.43 -8.79 9.55
CA GLU A 48 4.64 -7.52 10.28
C GLU A 48 6.09 -7.04 10.16
N VAL A 49 7.05 -7.95 10.37
CA VAL A 49 8.48 -7.66 10.29
C VAL A 49 8.85 -7.14 8.91
N GLN A 50 8.42 -7.81 7.84
CA GLN A 50 8.76 -7.44 6.47
C GLN A 50 7.98 -6.21 6.00
N ALA A 51 6.73 -6.00 6.45
CA ALA A 51 5.97 -4.79 6.17
C ALA A 51 6.58 -3.55 6.82
N LYS A 52 7.12 -3.69 8.03
CA LYS A 52 7.88 -2.61 8.66
C LYS A 52 9.20 -2.36 7.93
N ASP A 53 9.89 -3.40 7.52
CA ASP A 53 11.20 -3.30 6.86
C ASP A 53 11.12 -2.57 5.51
N ILE A 54 10.07 -2.80 4.68
CA ILE A 54 9.92 -2.04 3.43
C ILE A 54 9.70 -0.54 3.70
N GLY A 55 8.94 -0.18 4.74
CA GLY A 55 8.77 1.21 5.15
C GLY A 55 10.06 1.85 5.64
N ASP A 56 10.78 1.15 6.51
CA ASP A 56 12.08 1.58 7.03
C ASP A 56 13.14 1.70 5.93
N ALA A 57 13.12 0.80 4.93
CA ALA A 57 14.03 0.84 3.78
C ALA A 57 13.81 2.12 2.96
N LEU A 58 12.56 2.50 2.70
CA LEU A 58 12.24 3.73 1.98
C LEU A 58 12.70 4.97 2.76
N VAL A 59 12.42 5.04 4.06
CA VAL A 59 12.83 6.15 4.93
C VAL A 59 14.36 6.31 4.98
N ARG A 60 15.09 5.19 5.04
CA ARG A 60 16.57 5.19 5.04
C ARG A 60 17.19 5.32 3.65
N LYS A 61 16.36 5.37 2.59
CA LYS A 61 16.81 5.37 1.18
C LYS A 61 17.63 4.12 0.81
N ASP A 62 17.37 3.02 1.47
CA ASP A 62 17.88 1.71 1.07
C ASP A 62 17.03 1.17 -0.08
N PHE A 63 17.23 1.77 -1.27
CA PHE A 63 16.45 1.43 -2.46
C PHE A 63 16.68 -0.01 -2.92
N GLN A 64 17.82 -0.60 -2.57
CA GLN A 64 18.09 -2.01 -2.84
C GLN A 64 17.16 -2.90 -2.01
N ARG A 65 17.06 -2.64 -0.69
CA ARG A 65 16.18 -3.38 0.22
C ARG A 65 14.71 -3.12 -0.11
N PHE A 66 14.34 -1.86 -0.35
CA PHE A 66 12.99 -1.48 -0.80
C PHE A 66 12.57 -2.27 -2.04
N THR A 67 13.44 -2.31 -3.08
CA THR A 67 13.18 -3.06 -4.31
C THR A 67 13.07 -4.57 -4.06
N ALA A 68 13.88 -5.12 -3.17
CA ALA A 68 13.83 -6.55 -2.83
C ALA A 68 12.50 -6.96 -2.17
N LEU A 69 11.85 -6.03 -1.45
CA LEU A 69 10.55 -6.24 -0.81
C LEU A 69 9.37 -5.79 -1.66
N THR A 70 9.61 -5.14 -2.80
CA THR A 70 8.54 -4.73 -3.72
C THR A 70 8.01 -5.92 -4.51
N TYR A 71 6.70 -5.93 -4.78
CA TYR A 71 6.05 -6.98 -5.55
C TYR A 71 6.68 -7.12 -6.96
N PRO A 72 7.15 -8.32 -7.36
CA PRO A 72 7.97 -8.51 -8.57
C PRO A 72 7.34 -7.99 -9.85
N LYS A 73 6.02 -8.13 -10.00
CA LYS A 73 5.32 -7.67 -11.20
C LYS A 73 5.38 -6.14 -11.38
N LEU A 74 5.41 -5.38 -10.28
CA LEU A 74 5.61 -3.93 -10.34
C LEU A 74 7.01 -3.60 -10.90
N ILE A 75 8.02 -4.36 -10.48
CA ILE A 75 9.39 -4.23 -10.97
C ILE A 75 9.48 -4.58 -12.46
N GLU A 76 8.79 -5.63 -12.90
CA GLU A 76 8.70 -6.01 -14.32
C GLU A 76 8.05 -4.90 -15.16
N MET A 77 6.95 -4.31 -14.68
CA MET A 77 6.27 -3.18 -15.33
C MET A 77 7.17 -1.95 -15.47
N ALA A 78 8.09 -1.74 -14.53
CA ALA A 78 9.11 -0.69 -14.59
C ALA A 78 10.30 -1.05 -15.49
N SER A 79 10.23 -2.17 -16.21
CA SER A 79 11.29 -2.68 -17.10
C SER A 79 12.54 -3.16 -16.35
N GLY A 80 12.37 -3.67 -15.14
CA GLY A 80 13.39 -4.35 -14.37
C GLY A 80 13.91 -3.60 -13.15
N LYS A 81 14.67 -4.33 -12.34
CA LYS A 81 15.10 -3.92 -11.01
C LYS A 81 15.90 -2.61 -11.00
N GLU A 82 16.86 -2.47 -11.92
CA GLU A 82 17.71 -1.28 -11.96
C GLU A 82 16.92 -0.02 -12.31
N LYS A 83 16.02 -0.11 -13.29
CA LYS A 83 15.18 1.02 -13.69
C LYS A 83 14.18 1.39 -12.61
N PHE A 84 13.58 0.38 -11.96
CA PHE A 84 12.69 0.60 -10.83
C PHE A 84 13.41 1.33 -9.70
N MET A 85 14.56 0.81 -9.26
CA MET A 85 15.36 1.40 -8.18
C MET A 85 15.79 2.84 -8.50
N LYS A 86 16.22 3.09 -9.75
CA LYS A 86 16.58 4.43 -10.20
C LYS A 86 15.38 5.38 -10.16
N ALA A 87 14.23 4.95 -10.66
CA ALA A 87 13.01 5.76 -10.65
C ALA A 87 12.57 6.14 -9.22
N VAL A 88 12.59 5.18 -8.28
CA VAL A 88 12.28 5.45 -6.86
C VAL A 88 13.28 6.43 -6.25
N ALA A 89 14.57 6.28 -6.53
CA ALA A 89 15.60 7.19 -6.04
C ALA A 89 15.43 8.61 -6.60
N GLU A 90 15.14 8.75 -7.88
CA GLU A 90 14.90 10.05 -8.53
C GLU A 90 13.65 10.74 -7.97
N GLU A 91 12.55 10.00 -7.78
CA GLU A 91 11.30 10.50 -7.20
C GLU A 91 11.53 10.99 -5.76
N THR A 92 12.16 10.17 -4.92
CA THR A 92 12.48 10.54 -3.53
C THR A 92 13.34 11.81 -3.46
N ASN A 93 14.36 11.92 -4.31
CA ASN A 93 15.21 13.10 -4.36
C ASN A 93 14.45 14.35 -4.84
N GLN A 94 13.53 14.19 -5.79
CA GLN A 94 12.70 15.28 -6.28
C GLN A 94 11.72 15.77 -5.20
N GLU A 95 11.12 14.87 -4.45
CA GLU A 95 10.24 15.20 -3.30
C GLU A 95 10.99 15.98 -2.22
N GLU A 96 12.21 15.52 -1.87
CA GLU A 96 13.05 16.23 -0.91
C GLU A 96 13.46 17.63 -1.40
N ALA A 97 13.78 17.78 -2.69
CA ALA A 97 14.06 19.08 -3.28
C ALA A 97 12.87 20.04 -3.20
N GLN A 98 11.65 19.51 -3.13
CA GLN A 98 10.42 20.28 -2.90
C GLN A 98 10.12 20.51 -1.41
N GLY A 99 10.99 20.01 -0.52
CA GLY A 99 10.87 20.16 0.94
C GLY A 99 10.00 19.11 1.60
N LEU A 100 9.71 17.99 0.92
CA LEU A 100 9.03 16.84 1.51
C LEU A 100 10.07 15.82 1.97
N GLN A 101 10.03 15.44 3.24
CA GLN A 101 10.88 14.41 3.83
C GLN A 101 10.03 13.38 4.54
N MET A 102 10.12 12.12 4.16
CA MET A 102 9.50 11.01 4.88
C MET A 102 10.29 10.70 6.15
N LEU A 103 9.61 10.62 7.29
CA LEU A 103 10.22 10.38 8.60
C LEU A 103 9.93 8.96 9.11
N SER A 104 8.76 8.43 8.84
CA SER A 104 8.39 7.05 9.17
C SER A 104 7.26 6.55 8.28
N SER A 105 7.24 5.24 8.08
CA SER A 105 6.12 4.51 7.45
C SER A 105 5.85 3.28 8.31
N ILE A 106 4.73 3.28 9.02
CA ILE A 106 4.41 2.26 10.02
C ILE A 106 3.15 1.54 9.59
N PRO A 107 3.21 0.24 9.25
CA PRO A 107 2.03 -0.58 9.03
C PRO A 107 1.27 -0.75 10.35
N THR A 108 -0.06 -0.79 10.25
CA THR A 108 -0.95 -1.11 11.35
C THR A 108 -1.57 -2.49 11.14
N ASP A 109 -2.51 -2.86 12.00
CA ASP A 109 -3.14 -4.18 11.94
C ASP A 109 -3.73 -4.50 10.57
N VAL A 110 -3.64 -5.79 10.17
CA VAL A 110 -4.26 -6.31 8.95
C VAL A 110 -5.77 -6.12 9.01
N THR A 111 -6.34 -5.45 8.02
CA THR A 111 -7.78 -5.21 7.93
C THR A 111 -8.50 -6.25 7.07
N GLN A 112 -7.76 -6.91 6.19
CA GLN A 112 -8.27 -8.01 5.37
C GLN A 112 -7.16 -9.01 5.07
N PHE A 113 -7.52 -10.30 5.11
CA PHE A 113 -6.66 -11.40 4.72
C PHE A 113 -7.39 -12.31 3.74
N LEU A 114 -6.76 -12.62 2.62
CA LEU A 114 -7.32 -13.50 1.59
C LEU A 114 -6.32 -14.58 1.20
N LYS A 115 -6.85 -15.78 0.93
CA LYS A 115 -6.09 -16.85 0.27
C LYS A 115 -6.74 -17.16 -1.06
N VAL A 116 -6.02 -16.92 -2.15
CA VAL A 116 -6.51 -17.12 -3.51
C VAL A 116 -5.46 -17.87 -4.33
N SER A 117 -5.83 -19.00 -4.90
CA SER A 117 -4.95 -19.82 -5.76
C SER A 117 -3.58 -20.16 -5.13
N GLY A 118 -3.57 -20.42 -3.82
CA GLY A 118 -2.34 -20.76 -3.08
C GLY A 118 -1.54 -19.56 -2.57
N SER A 119 -1.78 -18.37 -3.06
CA SER A 119 -1.16 -17.13 -2.57
C SER A 119 -1.98 -16.50 -1.44
N LEU A 120 -1.28 -15.82 -0.53
CA LEU A 120 -1.85 -15.06 0.57
C LEU A 120 -1.77 -13.57 0.23
N TYR A 121 -2.81 -12.83 0.61
CA TYR A 121 -2.92 -11.39 0.45
C TYR A 121 -3.36 -10.77 1.76
N ALA A 122 -2.64 -9.74 2.21
CA ALA A 122 -2.93 -9.02 3.44
C ALA A 122 -3.04 -7.53 3.15
N VAL A 123 -4.16 -6.90 3.52
CA VAL A 123 -4.35 -5.45 3.41
C VAL A 123 -4.06 -4.81 4.75
N MET A 124 -3.13 -3.88 4.77
CA MET A 124 -2.66 -3.19 5.98
C MET A 124 -2.72 -1.69 5.78
N PRO A 125 -3.45 -0.94 6.61
CA PRO A 125 -3.29 0.50 6.68
C PRO A 125 -1.87 0.86 7.13
N THR A 126 -1.35 1.96 6.61
CA THR A 126 -0.05 2.51 7.01
C THR A 126 -0.22 3.94 7.51
N THR A 127 0.54 4.30 8.53
CA THR A 127 0.66 5.67 9.00
C THR A 127 2.02 6.21 8.56
N LEU A 128 1.98 7.28 7.77
CA LEU A 128 3.15 7.96 7.24
C LEU A 128 3.35 9.26 8.00
N ARG A 129 4.54 9.47 8.54
CA ARG A 129 4.93 10.78 9.07
C ARG A 129 5.92 11.42 8.13
N MET A 130 5.68 12.67 7.82
CA MET A 130 6.49 13.44 6.90
C MET A 130 6.67 14.88 7.37
N LYS A 131 7.77 15.48 6.97
CA LYS A 131 8.02 16.89 7.11
C LYS A 131 7.85 17.55 5.75
N MET A 132 7.04 18.61 5.67
CA MET A 132 6.82 19.36 4.45
C MET A 132 7.00 20.85 4.75
N ARG A 133 8.01 21.46 4.14
CA ARG A 133 8.36 22.88 4.32
C ARG A 133 8.51 23.31 5.79
N GLY A 134 9.03 22.39 6.62
CA GLY A 134 9.24 22.65 8.04
C GLY A 134 8.14 22.14 8.98
N ASP A 135 6.93 21.94 8.49
CA ASP A 135 5.79 21.45 9.24
C ASP A 135 5.74 19.91 9.25
N LEU A 136 5.26 19.34 10.35
CA LEU A 136 5.03 17.90 10.48
C LEU A 136 3.61 17.53 10.05
N PHE A 137 3.50 16.47 9.28
CA PHE A 137 2.22 15.91 8.84
C PHE A 137 2.16 14.41 9.12
N GLU A 138 0.95 13.95 9.38
CA GLU A 138 0.60 12.55 9.38
C GLU A 138 -0.34 12.27 8.22
N SER A 139 -0.02 11.27 7.42
CA SER A 139 -0.81 10.81 6.29
C SER A 139 -1.11 9.31 6.44
N TYR A 140 -2.09 8.84 5.71
CA TYR A 140 -2.56 7.47 5.82
C TYR A 140 -2.51 6.81 4.44
N GLY A 141 -1.82 5.70 4.39
CA GLY A 141 -1.67 4.89 3.20
C GLY A 141 -2.31 3.51 3.35
N CYS A 142 -2.08 2.69 2.36
CA CYS A 142 -2.47 1.30 2.33
C CYS A 142 -1.33 0.47 1.75
N LEU A 143 -1.03 -0.65 2.37
CA LEU A 143 -0.03 -1.59 1.89
C LEU A 143 -0.70 -2.94 1.67
N ILE A 144 -0.43 -3.58 0.53
CA ILE A 144 -0.89 -4.93 0.26
C ILE A 144 0.33 -5.84 0.30
N GLY A 145 0.35 -6.76 1.25
CA GLY A 145 1.34 -7.84 1.32
C GLY A 145 0.89 -9.03 0.49
N ILE A 146 1.80 -9.62 -0.28
CA ILE A 146 1.59 -10.80 -1.11
C ILE A 146 2.65 -11.86 -0.77
N SER A 147 2.21 -13.09 -0.47
CA SER A 147 3.09 -14.23 -0.27
C SER A 147 2.61 -15.41 -1.11
N SER A 148 3.54 -16.09 -1.78
CA SER A 148 3.30 -17.31 -2.56
C SER A 148 3.83 -18.58 -1.87
N ASP A 149 4.44 -18.46 -0.70
CA ASP A 149 5.12 -19.50 0.05
C ASP A 149 4.59 -19.67 1.48
N GLN A 150 3.29 -19.51 1.64
CA GLN A 150 2.57 -19.73 2.90
C GLN A 150 2.93 -18.74 4.02
N GLY A 151 3.45 -17.55 3.68
CA GLY A 151 3.75 -16.49 4.64
C GLY A 151 5.20 -16.42 5.12
N GLU A 152 6.10 -17.21 4.52
CA GLU A 152 7.53 -17.14 4.82
C GLU A 152 8.16 -15.85 4.29
N HIS A 153 7.87 -15.52 3.01
CA HIS A 153 8.34 -14.30 2.39
C HIS A 153 7.16 -13.48 1.88
N TRP A 154 7.24 -12.19 2.12
CA TRP A 154 6.25 -11.21 1.69
C TRP A 154 6.86 -10.18 0.77
N THR A 155 6.13 -9.84 -0.26
CA THR A 155 6.41 -8.69 -1.11
C THR A 155 5.23 -7.75 -1.05
N PHE A 156 5.46 -6.46 -1.33
CA PHE A 156 4.49 -5.43 -1.03
C PHE A 156 4.21 -4.55 -2.24
N VAL A 157 2.99 -4.02 -2.29
CA VAL A 157 2.58 -3.00 -3.25
C VAL A 157 1.66 -1.98 -2.58
N ASP A 158 1.86 -0.70 -2.90
CA ASP A 158 0.91 0.35 -2.58
C ASP A 158 -0.17 0.37 -3.68
N PRO A 159 -1.46 0.22 -3.34
CA PRO A 159 -2.53 0.27 -4.33
C PRO A 159 -2.64 1.61 -5.06
N GLY A 160 -2.09 2.69 -4.49
CA GLY A 160 -1.97 4.00 -5.14
C GLY A 160 -0.96 4.05 -6.28
N SER A 161 -0.05 3.07 -6.37
CA SER A 161 0.95 2.98 -7.46
C SER A 161 0.35 2.82 -8.86
N GLY A 162 -0.98 2.76 -8.98
CA GLY A 162 -1.73 2.65 -10.22
C GLY A 162 -1.83 1.22 -10.75
N GLY A 163 -2.92 0.94 -11.45
CA GLY A 163 -3.08 -0.34 -12.16
C GLY A 163 -3.21 -1.56 -11.26
N LEU A 164 -3.84 -1.46 -10.06
CA LEU A 164 -4.00 -2.62 -9.17
C LEU A 164 -4.62 -3.83 -9.88
N LYS A 165 -5.55 -3.61 -10.81
CA LYS A 165 -6.13 -4.68 -11.65
C LYS A 165 -5.10 -5.31 -12.59
N ASP A 166 -4.15 -4.55 -13.08
CA ASP A 166 -3.07 -5.06 -13.93
C ASP A 166 -2.03 -5.82 -13.10
N LEU A 167 -1.78 -5.36 -11.87
CA LEU A 167 -0.86 -6.00 -10.94
C LEU A 167 -1.46 -7.29 -10.34
N LEU A 168 -2.69 -7.25 -9.88
CA LEU A 168 -3.38 -8.31 -9.12
C LEU A 168 -4.74 -8.68 -9.73
N PRO A 169 -4.80 -9.11 -11.01
CA PRO A 169 -6.07 -9.28 -11.75
C PRO A 169 -7.02 -10.31 -11.10
N SER A 170 -6.48 -11.32 -10.42
CA SER A 170 -7.27 -12.40 -9.80
C SER A 170 -7.91 -12.00 -8.47
N VAL A 171 -7.46 -10.91 -7.86
CA VAL A 171 -7.84 -10.56 -6.48
C VAL A 171 -8.21 -9.08 -6.30
N ALA A 172 -7.87 -8.20 -7.23
CA ALA A 172 -8.09 -6.76 -7.10
C ALA A 172 -9.54 -6.39 -6.69
N ASP A 173 -10.54 -7.01 -7.32
CA ASP A 173 -11.96 -6.76 -7.04
C ASP A 173 -12.45 -7.38 -5.70
N LYS A 174 -11.62 -8.18 -5.04
CA LYS A 174 -11.91 -8.80 -3.73
C LYS A 174 -11.23 -8.07 -2.58
N LEU A 175 -10.30 -7.16 -2.89
CA LEU A 175 -9.57 -6.41 -1.87
C LEU A 175 -10.40 -5.22 -1.40
N SER A 176 -10.58 -5.15 -0.08
CA SER A 176 -11.16 -3.99 0.60
C SER A 176 -10.03 -3.04 0.98
N LEU A 177 -9.75 -2.09 0.13
CA LEU A 177 -8.65 -1.14 0.33
C LEU A 177 -8.92 -0.22 1.53
N CYS A 178 -7.84 0.28 2.11
CA CYS A 178 -7.92 1.23 3.21
C CYS A 178 -8.60 2.52 2.76
N PRO A 179 -9.48 3.10 3.59
CA PRO A 179 -10.15 4.35 3.22
C PRO A 179 -9.14 5.49 3.13
N ALA A 180 -9.24 6.28 2.07
CA ALA A 180 -8.43 7.48 1.93
C ALA A 180 -8.78 8.48 3.06
N LYS A 181 -7.75 8.98 3.75
CA LYS A 181 -7.87 10.03 4.76
C LYS A 181 -7.01 11.22 4.35
N ARG A 182 -7.47 12.43 4.65
CA ARG A 182 -6.68 13.64 4.40
C ARG A 182 -5.48 13.68 5.35
N PRO A 183 -4.31 14.13 4.88
CA PRO A 183 -3.18 14.40 5.76
C PRO A 183 -3.55 15.40 6.85
N VAL A 184 -3.03 15.18 8.06
CA VAL A 184 -3.28 16.03 9.23
C VAL A 184 -1.95 16.70 9.60
N LYS A 185 -1.97 18.03 9.71
CA LYS A 185 -0.84 18.78 10.24
C LYS A 185 -0.74 18.52 11.75
N LEU A 186 0.42 18.07 12.21
CA LEU A 186 0.70 17.88 13.63
C LEU A 186 1.13 19.23 14.23
N THR A 187 0.39 19.70 15.21
CA THR A 187 0.77 20.89 15.99
C THR A 187 1.84 20.44 16.99
N ASN A 188 2.98 21.14 17.03
CA ASN A 188 3.96 20.93 18.08
C ASN A 188 3.29 21.25 19.43
N GLN A 189 3.17 20.25 20.28
CA GLN A 189 2.84 20.44 21.70
C GLN A 189 4.11 20.76 22.47
#